data_8e4b512483307827079c74c0d7c02206
#
_entry.id   8e4b512483307827079c74c0d7c02206
#
_cell.length_a   1.000
_cell.length_b   1.000
_cell.length_c   1.000
_cell.angle_alpha   90.00
_cell.angle_beta   90.00
_cell.angle_gamma   90.00
#
_symmetry.space_group_name_H-M   'P 1'
#
loop_
_entity.id
_entity.type
_entity.pdbx_description
1 polymer ?
#
loop_
_entity_poly.entity_id
_entity_poly.type
_entity_poly.pdbx_seq_one_letter_code
_entity_poly.pdbx_strand_id
1 'polypeptide(L)'
;MRQKDEMERTENARARSNRHILWLTYGIAALFIAMAVYFGWFIQFKSENVIGSSYNARLDLLSDRVTRGSIMSNDKTVLAQTNVASDGSEKRYYPYDYLFVHSVGYSGKNGKTGLESLANFYLLSSHVNLIEKTINEFQGKKNLGDNVITTLD
;
A
#
# COMPACT_ATOMS: atom_id res chain seq x y z
N MET A 1 54.84 -42.95 16.19
CA MET A 1 55.13 -41.65 15.57
C MET A 1 54.13 -41.32 14.44
N ARG A 2 53.97 -42.16 13.45
CA ARG A 2 53.14 -41.94 12.27
C ARG A 2 51.63 -41.68 12.54
N GLN A 3 51.03 -42.40 13.49
CA GLN A 3 49.60 -42.20 13.82
C GLN A 3 49.30 -40.86 14.52
N LYS A 4 50.27 -40.29 15.23
CA LYS A 4 50.10 -38.97 15.87
C LYS A 4 50.14 -37.86 14.85
N ASP A 5 51.00 -37.96 13.86
CA ASP A 5 51.15 -36.99 12.77
C ASP A 5 49.89 -36.99 11.85
N GLU A 6 49.27 -38.16 11.65
CA GLU A 6 48.02 -38.28 10.88
C GLU A 6 46.81 -37.68 11.64
N MET A 7 46.72 -37.88 12.93
CA MET A 7 45.69 -37.24 13.77
C MET A 7 45.81 -35.72 13.78
N GLU A 8 47.01 -35.17 14.00
CA GLU A 8 47.22 -33.72 13.96
C GLU A 8 46.91 -33.10 12.59
N ARG A 9 47.20 -33.78 11.50
CA ARG A 9 46.84 -33.34 10.14
C ARG A 9 45.33 -33.31 9.93
N THR A 10 44.60 -34.30 10.42
CA THR A 10 43.13 -34.37 10.30
C THR A 10 42.45 -33.33 11.18
N GLU A 11 42.93 -33.07 12.37
CA GLU A 11 42.42 -32.02 13.24
C GLU A 11 42.65 -30.61 12.65
N ASN A 12 43.83 -30.36 12.13
CA ASN A 12 44.16 -29.07 11.49
C ASN A 12 43.34 -28.87 10.19
N ALA A 13 43.08 -29.91 9.42
CA ALA A 13 42.20 -29.85 8.24
C ALA A 13 40.75 -29.57 8.63
N ARG A 14 40.24 -30.20 9.69
CA ARG A 14 38.88 -29.96 10.23
C ARG A 14 38.74 -28.54 10.79
N ALA A 15 39.75 -28.06 11.52
CA ALA A 15 39.76 -26.69 12.06
C ALA A 15 39.73 -25.63 10.95
N ARG A 16 40.47 -25.84 9.85
CA ARG A 16 40.46 -24.95 8.69
C ARG A 16 39.12 -24.98 7.97
N SER A 17 38.54 -26.17 7.77
CA SER A 17 37.22 -26.35 7.14
C SER A 17 36.13 -25.65 7.97
N ASN A 18 36.14 -25.84 9.29
CA ASN A 18 35.17 -25.17 10.19
C ASN A 18 35.29 -23.65 10.15
N ARG A 19 36.52 -23.11 10.01
CA ARG A 19 36.73 -21.67 9.91
C ARG A 19 36.14 -21.08 8.64
N HIS A 20 36.25 -21.76 7.50
CA HIS A 20 35.62 -21.33 6.25
C HIS A 20 34.09 -21.39 6.32
N ILE A 21 33.55 -22.44 6.93
CA ILE A 21 32.11 -22.58 7.15
C ILE A 21 31.59 -21.45 8.05
N LEU A 22 32.30 -21.12 9.14
CA LEU A 22 31.93 -20.01 10.01
C LEU A 22 31.92 -18.66 9.27
N TRP A 23 32.93 -18.38 8.46
CA TRP A 23 32.95 -17.16 7.66
C TRP A 23 31.79 -17.09 6.67
N LEU A 24 31.48 -18.20 6.01
CA LEU A 24 30.32 -18.30 5.12
C LEU A 24 29.03 -18.07 5.88
N THR A 25 28.88 -18.70 7.05
CA THR A 25 27.69 -18.53 7.91
C THR A 25 27.51 -17.07 8.34
N TYR A 26 28.59 -16.41 8.79
CA TYR A 26 28.52 -15.00 9.15
C TYR A 26 28.21 -14.11 7.94
N GLY A 27 28.74 -14.42 6.77
CA GLY A 27 28.43 -13.70 5.53
C GLY A 27 26.94 -13.79 5.17
N ILE A 28 26.37 -14.99 5.25
CA ILE A 28 24.94 -15.21 5.00
C ILE A 28 24.10 -14.50 6.08
N ALA A 29 24.46 -14.63 7.36
CA ALA A 29 23.76 -13.96 8.46
C ALA A 29 23.76 -12.44 8.29
N ALA A 30 24.92 -11.85 7.94
CA ALA A 30 25.03 -10.42 7.68
C ALA A 30 24.14 -9.97 6.52
N LEU A 31 24.02 -10.77 5.46
CA LEU A 31 23.15 -10.49 4.32
C LEU A 31 21.67 -10.50 4.74
N PHE A 32 21.24 -11.47 5.54
CA PHE A 32 19.87 -11.50 6.08
C PHE A 32 19.57 -10.31 6.98
N ILE A 33 20.51 -9.94 7.85
CA ILE A 33 20.38 -8.74 8.71
C ILE A 33 20.27 -7.48 7.86
N ALA A 34 21.12 -7.31 6.85
CA ALA A 34 21.05 -6.17 5.94
C ALA A 34 19.70 -6.09 5.19
N MET A 35 19.20 -7.24 4.75
CA MET A 35 17.89 -7.33 4.09
C MET A 35 16.76 -6.96 5.06
N ALA A 36 16.79 -7.43 6.29
CA ALA A 36 15.79 -7.12 7.31
C ALA A 36 15.79 -5.61 7.65
N VAL A 37 16.96 -5.01 7.82
CA VAL A 37 17.12 -3.56 8.05
C VAL A 37 16.60 -2.76 6.87
N TYR A 38 16.96 -3.15 5.64
CA TYR A 38 16.47 -2.49 4.42
C TYR A 38 14.94 -2.58 4.32
N PHE A 39 14.36 -3.74 4.63
CA PHE A 39 12.91 -3.94 4.59
C PHE A 39 12.18 -3.08 5.63
N GLY A 40 12.73 -3.00 6.85
CA GLY A 40 12.20 -2.11 7.89
C GLY A 40 12.24 -0.63 7.47
N TRP A 41 13.37 -0.20 6.91
CA TRP A 41 13.50 1.15 6.36
C TRP A 41 12.51 1.41 5.21
N PHE A 42 12.36 0.45 4.29
CA PHE A 42 11.42 0.56 3.16
C PHE A 42 9.98 0.71 3.66
N ILE A 43 9.56 -0.10 4.64
CA ILE A 43 8.21 -0.02 5.21
C ILE A 43 7.99 1.36 5.84
N GLN A 44 8.96 1.86 6.59
CA GLN A 44 8.81 3.13 7.31
C GLN A 44 8.79 4.36 6.39
N PHE A 45 9.58 4.37 5.32
CA PHE A 45 9.81 5.59 4.53
C PHE A 45 9.28 5.53 3.09
N LYS A 46 9.05 4.36 2.54
CA LYS A 46 8.68 4.20 1.13
C LYS A 46 7.30 3.57 0.90
N SER A 47 6.74 2.87 1.89
CA SER A 47 5.51 2.10 1.69
C SER A 47 4.31 2.98 1.34
N GLU A 48 4.16 4.14 1.95
CA GLU A 48 3.04 5.06 1.68
C GLU A 48 3.03 5.52 0.22
N ASN A 49 4.20 5.88 -0.33
CA ASN A 49 4.31 6.30 -1.73
C ASN A 49 4.00 5.18 -2.72
N VAL A 50 4.34 3.94 -2.38
CA VAL A 50 4.07 2.77 -3.24
C VAL A 50 2.61 2.33 -3.14
N ILE A 51 2.05 2.31 -1.93
CA ILE A 51 0.65 1.94 -1.69
C ILE A 51 -0.28 3.00 -2.28
N GLY A 52 0.02 4.29 -2.08
CA GLY A 52 -0.79 5.41 -2.57
C GLY A 52 -0.62 5.71 -4.06
N SER A 53 0.28 5.02 -4.76
CA SER A 53 0.49 5.26 -6.18
C SER A 53 -0.80 5.03 -6.98
N SER A 54 -1.16 6.02 -7.82
CA SER A 54 -2.31 5.93 -8.73
C SER A 54 -2.18 4.82 -9.78
N TYR A 55 -0.99 4.27 -9.98
CA TYR A 55 -0.71 3.13 -10.86
C TYR A 55 -0.84 1.76 -10.14
N ASN A 56 -1.23 1.76 -8.86
CA ASN A 56 -1.39 0.53 -8.11
C ASN A 56 -2.72 -0.16 -8.51
N ALA A 57 -2.62 -1.16 -9.37
CA ALA A 57 -3.76 -1.95 -9.84
C ALA A 57 -4.61 -2.58 -8.70
N ARG A 58 -4.04 -2.74 -7.50
CA ARG A 58 -4.81 -3.22 -6.33
C ARG A 58 -5.89 -2.23 -5.89
N LEU A 59 -5.66 -0.92 -6.09
CA LEU A 59 -6.65 0.09 -5.77
C LEU A 59 -7.87 0.03 -6.72
N ASP A 60 -7.67 -0.41 -7.96
CA ASP A 60 -8.77 -0.60 -8.89
C ASP A 60 -9.65 -1.79 -8.46
N LEU A 61 -9.07 -2.86 -7.90
CA LEU A 61 -9.83 -3.96 -7.30
C LEU A 61 -10.63 -3.55 -6.07
N LEU A 62 -10.18 -2.53 -5.32
CA LEU A 62 -10.95 -1.97 -4.20
C LEU A 62 -12.16 -1.18 -4.68
N SER A 63 -12.10 -0.55 -5.85
CA SER A 63 -13.22 0.20 -6.44
C SER A 63 -14.44 -0.68 -6.75
N ASP A 64 -14.23 -2.00 -6.91
CA ASP A 64 -15.33 -2.95 -7.09
C ASP A 64 -16.09 -3.24 -5.78
N ARG A 65 -15.44 -3.01 -4.63
CA ARG A 65 -15.99 -3.31 -3.30
C ARG A 65 -16.33 -2.07 -2.48
N VAL A 66 -15.80 -0.92 -2.86
CA VAL A 66 -15.95 0.33 -2.11
C VAL A 66 -16.40 1.43 -3.04
N THR A 67 -17.52 2.06 -2.70
CA THR A 67 -17.96 3.30 -3.36
C THR A 67 -17.03 4.44 -2.94
N ARG A 68 -16.40 5.08 -3.91
CA ARG A 68 -15.40 6.11 -3.68
C ARG A 68 -15.92 7.27 -2.84
N GLY A 69 -15.21 7.62 -1.76
CA GLY A 69 -15.54 8.70 -0.83
C GLY A 69 -15.52 10.10 -1.47
N SER A 70 -15.95 11.10 -0.74
CA SER A 70 -16.04 12.49 -1.20
C SER A 70 -14.77 13.28 -0.91
N ILE A 71 -14.44 14.24 -1.76
CA ILE A 71 -13.43 15.28 -1.51
C ILE A 71 -14.17 16.54 -1.13
N MET A 72 -13.81 17.12 0.00
CA MET A 72 -14.43 18.31 0.56
C MET A 72 -13.39 19.40 0.77
N SER A 73 -13.82 20.65 0.69
CA SER A 73 -13.01 21.80 1.07
C SER A 73 -12.92 21.92 2.60
N ASN A 74 -12.21 22.93 3.10
CA ASN A 74 -12.05 23.21 4.52
C ASN A 74 -13.38 23.51 5.23
N ASP A 75 -14.31 24.18 4.55
CA ASP A 75 -15.67 24.48 5.03
C ASP A 75 -16.67 23.32 4.86
N LYS A 76 -16.18 22.12 4.48
CA LYS A 76 -16.95 20.90 4.17
C LYS A 76 -17.84 21.00 2.93
N THR A 77 -17.63 22.00 2.07
CA THR A 77 -18.28 22.03 0.76
C THR A 77 -17.76 20.87 -0.10
N VAL A 78 -18.68 20.15 -0.74
CA VAL A 78 -18.35 18.99 -1.55
C VAL A 78 -17.76 19.42 -2.88
N LEU A 79 -16.49 19.08 -3.13
CA LEU A 79 -15.78 19.36 -4.38
C LEU A 79 -15.85 18.19 -5.38
N ALA A 80 -15.92 16.96 -4.87
CA ALA A 80 -16.13 15.76 -5.67
C ALA A 80 -16.86 14.69 -4.85
N GLN A 81 -17.86 14.03 -5.44
CA GLN A 81 -18.60 12.93 -4.81
C GLN A 81 -18.96 11.84 -5.83
N THR A 82 -19.31 10.67 -5.34
CA THR A 82 -19.83 9.58 -6.17
C THR A 82 -21.34 9.49 -6.02
N ASN A 83 -22.05 9.65 -7.13
CA ASN A 83 -23.48 9.42 -7.19
C ASN A 83 -23.72 7.97 -7.61
N VAL A 84 -24.52 7.25 -6.84
CA VAL A 84 -24.94 5.87 -7.11
C VAL A 84 -26.36 5.93 -7.64
N ALA A 85 -26.56 5.46 -8.87
CA ALA A 85 -27.89 5.37 -9.47
C ALA A 85 -28.65 4.14 -8.94
N SER A 86 -29.95 4.08 -9.20
CA SER A 86 -30.81 2.97 -8.75
C SER A 86 -30.47 1.61 -9.37
N ASP A 87 -29.75 1.61 -10.49
CA ASP A 87 -29.19 0.40 -11.14
C ASP A 87 -27.84 -0.05 -10.55
N GLY A 88 -27.33 0.66 -9.52
CA GLY A 88 -26.03 0.40 -8.91
C GLY A 88 -24.85 0.99 -9.67
N SER A 89 -25.07 1.69 -10.79
CA SER A 89 -24.00 2.36 -11.51
C SER A 89 -23.48 3.56 -10.73
N GLU A 90 -22.14 3.72 -10.74
CA GLU A 90 -21.45 4.79 -10.02
C GLU A 90 -20.92 5.82 -11.01
N LYS A 91 -21.23 7.08 -10.74
CA LYS A 91 -20.74 8.21 -11.52
C LYS A 91 -20.09 9.24 -10.62
N ARG A 92 -18.84 9.58 -10.90
CA ARG A 92 -18.16 10.67 -10.21
C ARG A 92 -18.74 12.01 -10.65
N TYR A 93 -19.05 12.87 -9.70
CA TYR A 93 -19.68 14.16 -9.92
C TYR A 93 -18.85 15.27 -9.27
N TYR A 94 -18.65 16.35 -9.99
CA TYR A 94 -17.85 17.53 -9.61
C TYR A 94 -18.74 18.77 -9.67
N PRO A 95 -19.28 19.26 -8.52
CA PRO A 95 -20.22 20.38 -8.51
C PRO A 95 -19.66 21.66 -9.09
N TYR A 96 -18.36 21.87 -9.00
CA TYR A 96 -17.67 23.10 -9.41
C TYR A 96 -16.69 22.90 -10.58
N ASP A 97 -16.94 21.97 -11.43
CA ASP A 97 -16.23 21.46 -12.59
C ASP A 97 -14.94 22.23 -12.96
N TYR A 98 -15.06 23.45 -13.50
CA TYR A 98 -13.92 24.21 -14.02
C TYR A 98 -13.09 24.94 -12.95
N LEU A 99 -13.69 25.28 -11.81
CA LEU A 99 -13.01 26.07 -10.78
C LEU A 99 -11.89 25.31 -10.10
N PHE A 100 -12.13 24.03 -9.79
CA PHE A 100 -11.19 23.21 -9.03
C PHE A 100 -10.54 22.08 -9.84
N VAL A 101 -10.73 22.05 -11.19
CA VAL A 101 -10.22 20.97 -12.03
C VAL A 101 -8.71 20.77 -11.93
N HIS A 102 -7.94 21.84 -11.76
CA HIS A 102 -6.48 21.75 -11.63
C HIS A 102 -6.03 21.21 -10.26
N SER A 103 -6.79 21.48 -9.20
CA SER A 103 -6.47 21.05 -7.83
C SER A 103 -7.11 19.70 -7.52
N VAL A 104 -8.41 19.57 -7.71
CA VAL A 104 -9.16 18.33 -7.43
C VAL A 104 -8.83 17.27 -8.48
N GLY A 105 -8.65 17.67 -9.72
CA GLY A 105 -8.40 16.76 -10.82
C GLY A 105 -9.66 16.01 -11.25
N TYR A 106 -9.45 14.85 -11.83
CA TYR A 106 -10.54 13.95 -12.25
C TYR A 106 -10.17 12.48 -11.99
N SER A 107 -11.20 11.64 -11.86
CA SER A 107 -11.08 10.19 -11.78
C SER A 107 -11.88 9.55 -12.91
N GLY A 108 -11.20 8.86 -13.81
CA GLY A 108 -11.79 8.18 -14.96
C GLY A 108 -11.11 6.86 -15.28
N LYS A 109 -11.64 6.16 -16.28
CA LYS A 109 -11.10 4.86 -16.73
C LYS A 109 -9.64 4.93 -17.20
N ASN A 110 -9.23 6.07 -17.75
CA ASN A 110 -7.89 6.26 -18.33
C ASN A 110 -6.87 6.83 -17.33
N GLY A 111 -7.25 7.00 -16.06
CA GLY A 111 -6.37 7.50 -15.02
C GLY A 111 -7.04 8.49 -14.09
N LYS A 112 -6.24 8.97 -13.15
CA LYS A 112 -6.63 9.90 -12.09
C LYS A 112 -5.60 11.02 -12.01
N THR A 113 -6.03 12.24 -11.73
CA THR A 113 -5.14 13.41 -11.62
C THR A 113 -5.45 14.21 -10.35
N GLY A 114 -4.57 15.15 -9.99
CA GLY A 114 -4.77 16.04 -8.86
C GLY A 114 -5.01 15.32 -7.54
N LEU A 115 -5.87 15.86 -6.69
CA LEU A 115 -6.26 15.27 -5.41
C LEU A 115 -6.94 13.90 -5.56
N GLU A 116 -7.68 13.68 -6.64
CA GLU A 116 -8.25 12.36 -6.95
C GLU A 116 -7.19 11.27 -7.06
N SER A 117 -6.00 11.60 -7.57
CA SER A 117 -4.86 10.70 -7.64
C SER A 117 -4.15 10.56 -6.29
N LEU A 118 -3.84 11.69 -5.65
CA LEU A 118 -3.11 11.73 -4.38
C LEU A 118 -3.90 11.07 -3.24
N ALA A 119 -5.19 11.32 -3.16
CA ALA A 119 -6.08 10.79 -2.12
C ALA A 119 -6.70 9.43 -2.51
N ASN A 120 -6.31 8.83 -3.64
CA ASN A 120 -6.95 7.63 -4.17
C ASN A 120 -7.05 6.48 -3.16
N PHE A 121 -6.00 6.26 -2.38
CA PHE A 121 -5.98 5.24 -1.34
C PHE A 121 -7.03 5.51 -0.26
N TYR A 122 -7.09 6.73 0.28
CA TYR A 122 -8.03 7.11 1.32
C TYR A 122 -9.47 7.06 0.83
N LEU A 123 -9.75 7.57 -0.36
CA LEU A 123 -11.08 7.57 -0.97
C LEU A 123 -11.62 6.16 -1.25
N LEU A 124 -10.75 5.16 -1.37
CA LEU A 124 -11.10 3.74 -1.53
C LEU A 124 -10.90 2.92 -0.26
N SER A 125 -10.39 3.52 0.83
CA SER A 125 -10.36 2.92 2.15
C SER A 125 -11.71 3.05 2.82
N SER A 126 -12.12 2.06 3.59
CA SER A 126 -13.39 2.09 4.33
C SER A 126 -13.12 1.74 5.78
N HIS A 127 -13.34 2.70 6.68
CA HIS A 127 -13.22 2.53 8.13
C HIS A 127 -14.55 2.20 8.80
N VAL A 128 -15.51 1.69 8.04
CA VAL A 128 -16.77 1.19 8.60
C VAL A 128 -16.54 0.03 9.58
N ASN A 129 -17.41 -0.08 10.56
CA ASN A 129 -17.35 -1.12 11.59
C ASN A 129 -17.36 -2.51 10.94
N LEU A 130 -16.59 -3.47 11.49
CA LEU A 130 -16.48 -4.83 10.95
C LEU A 130 -17.86 -5.50 10.78
N ILE A 131 -18.81 -5.22 11.69
CA ILE A 131 -20.17 -5.75 11.64
C ILE A 131 -20.90 -5.21 10.40
N GLU A 132 -20.85 -3.90 10.19
CA GLU A 132 -21.48 -3.23 9.04
C GLU A 132 -20.86 -3.68 7.73
N LYS A 133 -19.53 -3.82 7.68
CA LYS A 133 -18.81 -4.35 6.53
C LYS A 133 -19.29 -5.77 6.17
N THR A 134 -19.43 -6.63 7.17
CA THR A 134 -19.90 -8.01 6.97
C THR A 134 -21.35 -8.03 6.46
N ILE A 135 -22.21 -7.18 7.02
CA ILE A 135 -23.62 -7.08 6.59
C ILE A 135 -23.69 -6.59 5.13
N ASN A 136 -22.93 -5.57 4.77
CA ASN A 136 -22.89 -5.03 3.41
C ASN A 136 -22.38 -6.07 2.40
N GLU A 137 -21.33 -6.83 2.75
CA GLU A 137 -20.83 -7.93 1.93
C GLU A 137 -21.88 -9.03 1.73
N PHE A 138 -22.64 -9.40 2.77
CA PHE A 138 -23.74 -10.36 2.66
C PHE A 138 -24.89 -9.85 1.79
N GLN A 139 -25.15 -8.54 1.81
CA GLN A 139 -26.19 -7.91 1.01
C GLN A 139 -25.73 -7.56 -0.41
N GLY A 140 -24.48 -7.84 -0.77
CA GLY A 140 -23.91 -7.46 -2.05
C GLY A 140 -23.80 -5.93 -2.24
N LYS A 141 -23.81 -5.16 -1.14
CA LYS A 141 -23.66 -3.71 -1.16
C LYS A 141 -22.19 -3.32 -1.01
N LYS A 142 -21.78 -2.29 -1.74
CA LYS A 142 -20.44 -1.70 -1.55
C LYS A 142 -20.37 -0.90 -0.24
N ASN A 143 -19.21 -0.96 0.40
CA ASN A 143 -18.93 -0.08 1.54
C ASN A 143 -18.64 1.35 1.06
N LEU A 144 -18.90 2.35 1.89
CA LEU A 144 -18.53 3.73 1.59
C LEU A 144 -17.03 3.96 1.92
N GLY A 145 -16.32 4.58 0.98
CA GLY A 145 -14.96 5.04 1.18
C GLY A 145 -14.88 6.27 2.07
N ASP A 146 -13.71 6.53 2.62
CA ASP A 146 -13.47 7.65 3.51
C ASP A 146 -13.55 8.99 2.78
N ASN A 147 -14.05 10.00 3.46
CA ASN A 147 -14.07 11.36 2.95
C ASN A 147 -12.74 12.06 3.26
N VAL A 148 -12.26 12.84 2.31
CA VAL A 148 -11.03 13.61 2.44
C VAL A 148 -11.38 15.09 2.52
N ILE A 149 -10.95 15.75 3.59
CA ILE A 149 -11.09 17.20 3.77
C ILE A 149 -9.77 17.85 3.36
N THR A 150 -9.85 18.84 2.50
CA THR A 150 -8.70 19.58 1.98
C THR A 150 -8.60 20.95 2.64
N THR A 151 -7.49 21.62 2.47
CA THR A 151 -7.28 23.01 2.90
C THR A 151 -7.70 24.04 1.83
N LEU A 152 -8.39 23.60 0.77
CA LEU A 152 -8.95 24.48 -0.25
C LEU A 152 -10.15 25.24 0.34
N ASP A 153 -10.23 26.53 0.02
CA ASP A 153 -11.34 27.45 0.37
C ASP A 153 -12.09 27.85 -0.90
#